data_104d924c270b77557ac9c3b053366eaa
#
_entry.id   104d924c270b77557ac9c3b053366eaa
#
_cell.length_a   1.000
_cell.length_b   1.000
_cell.length_c   1.000
_cell.angle_alpha   90.00
_cell.angle_beta   90.00
_cell.angle_gamma   90.00
#
_symmetry.space_group_name_H-M   'P 1'
#
loop_
_entity.id
_entity.type
_entity.pdbx_description
1 polymer ?
#
loop_
_entity_poly.entity_id
_entity_poly.type
_entity_poly.pdbx_seq_one_letter_code
_entity_poly.pdbx_strand_id
1 'polypeptide(L)'
;SSRPIKGVTCKFKTTQAVSLLPLRVAQATYRNAIAAPDGTRLPQGVTSVLSVKLDLLSPQATWASVLPQALRVYLDGEASQVSVLREALCRKVLDVMVQTHEHRPWQSTDSLGLPQRLKPTLVGFEDDQALLEFDPRSHAAYRLLTEYFAFADKFNFVDIPVPKIAALRGRASEDDGGTPIQRSITLHLVIA
;
A
#
# COMPACT_ATOMS: atom_id res chain seq x y z
N SER A 1 15.16 28.02 1.74
CA SER A 1 15.22 28.83 2.99
C SER A 1 13.92 29.61 3.14
N SER A 2 13.40 29.69 4.35
CA SER A 2 12.23 30.51 4.67
C SER A 2 12.61 32.00 4.86
N ARG A 3 11.56 32.84 4.97
CA ARG A 3 11.76 34.19 5.51
C ARG A 3 12.32 34.08 6.94
N PRO A 4 13.25 35.01 7.34
CA PRO A 4 13.77 34.98 8.70
C PRO A 4 12.64 35.14 9.74
N ILE A 5 12.63 34.27 10.73
CA ILE A 5 11.75 34.37 11.89
C ILE A 5 12.61 34.84 13.06
N LYS A 6 12.28 35.98 13.63
CA LYS A 6 13.08 36.61 14.70
C LYS A 6 14.57 36.74 14.36
N GLY A 7 14.90 37.07 13.09
CA GLY A 7 16.26 37.23 12.62
C GLY A 7 17.02 35.94 12.28
N VAL A 8 16.41 34.74 12.47
CA VAL A 8 17.02 33.47 12.15
C VAL A 8 16.41 32.89 10.85
N THR A 9 17.26 32.58 9.87
CA THR A 9 16.86 31.96 8.62
C THR A 9 16.75 30.45 8.84
N CYS A 10 15.54 29.90 8.71
CA CYS A 10 15.34 28.47 8.77
C CYS A 10 15.76 27.82 7.44
N LYS A 11 16.59 26.79 7.53
CA LYS A 11 16.97 25.94 6.40
C LYS A 11 16.15 24.65 6.45
N PHE A 12 15.57 24.29 5.32
CA PHE A 12 14.83 23.03 5.17
C PHE A 12 15.54 22.17 4.14
N LYS A 13 15.57 20.88 4.38
CA LYS A 13 15.98 19.86 3.39
C LYS A 13 14.90 18.79 3.29
N THR A 14 14.75 18.20 2.13
CA THR A 14 13.91 17.00 1.95
C THR A 14 14.60 15.81 2.61
N THR A 15 13.86 15.03 3.37
CA THR A 15 14.40 13.87 4.11
C THR A 15 14.08 12.55 3.43
N GLN A 16 13.04 12.51 2.59
CA GLN A 16 12.60 11.29 1.92
C GLN A 16 12.42 11.52 0.44
N ALA A 17 12.74 10.48 -0.36
CA ALA A 17 12.40 10.43 -1.77
C ALA A 17 10.89 10.21 -1.93
N VAL A 18 10.26 10.98 -2.81
CA VAL A 18 8.85 10.88 -3.14
C VAL A 18 8.70 10.48 -4.60
N SER A 19 7.96 9.41 -4.86
CA SER A 19 7.61 9.00 -6.22
C SER A 19 6.18 9.43 -6.55
N LEU A 20 6.02 10.19 -7.62
CA LEU A 20 4.70 10.56 -8.15
C LEU A 20 4.29 9.51 -9.19
N LEU A 21 3.18 8.86 -8.94
CA LEU A 21 2.63 7.83 -9.83
C LEU A 21 1.38 8.36 -10.52
N PRO A 22 1.17 8.06 -11.81
CA PRO A 22 -0.04 8.43 -12.53
C PRO A 22 -1.21 7.51 -12.14
N LEU A 23 -1.46 7.39 -10.83
CA LEU A 23 -2.49 6.55 -10.22
C LEU A 23 -3.44 7.41 -9.39
N ARG A 24 -4.68 6.98 -9.32
CA ARG A 24 -5.69 7.53 -8.42
C ARG A 24 -6.36 6.40 -7.64
N VAL A 25 -6.54 6.60 -6.35
CA VAL A 25 -7.46 5.79 -5.55
C VAL A 25 -8.88 6.23 -5.93
N ALA A 26 -9.57 5.41 -6.71
CA ALA A 26 -10.93 5.70 -7.17
C ALA A 26 -11.95 5.41 -6.07
N GLN A 27 -11.71 4.35 -5.29
CA GLN A 27 -12.59 3.93 -4.20
C GLN A 27 -11.82 3.09 -3.19
N ALA A 28 -12.15 3.24 -1.91
CA ALA A 28 -11.77 2.33 -0.85
C ALA A 28 -13.03 1.89 -0.11
N THR A 29 -13.21 0.58 0.10
CA THR A 29 -14.42 0.02 0.70
C THR A 29 -14.05 -1.11 1.65
N TYR A 30 -14.53 -1.03 2.89
CA TYR A 30 -14.44 -2.11 3.87
C TYR A 30 -15.77 -2.86 3.95
N ARG A 31 -15.73 -4.19 3.95
CA ARG A 31 -16.92 -5.05 4.05
C ARG A 31 -16.68 -6.23 4.99
N ASN A 32 -17.65 -6.52 5.85
CA ASN A 32 -17.67 -7.70 6.71
C ASN A 32 -18.18 -8.96 5.98
N ALA A 33 -18.93 -8.76 4.88
CA ALA A 33 -19.38 -9.85 4.02
C ALA A 33 -18.52 -9.87 2.76
N ILE A 34 -18.00 -11.04 2.42
CA ILE A 34 -17.10 -11.21 1.28
C ILE A 34 -17.94 -11.73 0.11
N ALA A 35 -18.14 -10.86 -0.88
CA ALA A 35 -18.74 -11.20 -2.16
C ALA A 35 -17.63 -11.33 -3.21
N ALA A 36 -16.88 -12.42 -3.16
CA ALA A 36 -15.86 -12.72 -4.16
C ALA A 36 -16.50 -13.40 -5.38
N PRO A 37 -16.05 -13.13 -6.62
CA PRO A 37 -16.50 -13.84 -7.80
C PRO A 37 -16.21 -15.35 -7.72
N ASP A 38 -17.02 -16.15 -8.43
CA ASP A 38 -16.85 -17.58 -8.50
C ASP A 38 -15.44 -17.98 -8.96
N GLY A 39 -14.89 -19.02 -8.34
CA GLY A 39 -13.52 -19.46 -8.60
C GLY A 39 -12.44 -18.75 -7.77
N THR A 40 -12.79 -17.75 -6.96
CA THR A 40 -11.84 -17.12 -6.02
C THR A 40 -11.53 -18.07 -4.87
N ARG A 41 -10.25 -18.34 -4.64
CA ARG A 41 -9.78 -19.16 -3.51
C ARG A 41 -9.36 -18.25 -2.36
N LEU A 42 -10.26 -18.09 -1.39
CA LEU A 42 -9.98 -17.32 -0.18
C LEU A 42 -9.18 -18.14 0.84
N PRO A 43 -8.25 -17.52 1.59
CA PRO A 43 -7.60 -18.15 2.74
C PRO A 43 -8.64 -18.56 3.81
N GLN A 44 -8.29 -19.55 4.64
CA GLN A 44 -9.13 -19.90 5.78
C GLN A 44 -9.11 -18.78 6.83
N GLY A 45 -10.26 -18.56 7.48
CA GLY A 45 -10.38 -17.58 8.57
C GLY A 45 -10.60 -16.13 8.11
N VAL A 46 -10.89 -15.91 6.83
CA VAL A 46 -11.25 -14.58 6.35
C VAL A 46 -12.62 -14.17 6.88
N THR A 47 -12.69 -13.00 7.53
CA THR A 47 -13.92 -12.42 8.07
C THR A 47 -14.35 -11.15 7.36
N SER A 48 -13.38 -10.41 6.80
CA SER A 48 -13.63 -9.13 6.17
C SER A 48 -12.65 -8.84 5.03
N VAL A 49 -12.96 -7.84 4.23
CA VAL A 49 -12.12 -7.40 3.12
C VAL A 49 -12.09 -5.88 3.01
N LEU A 50 -10.88 -5.33 2.86
CA LEU A 50 -10.66 -3.96 2.42
C LEU A 50 -10.31 -3.98 0.93
N SER A 51 -11.16 -3.36 0.13
CA SER A 51 -10.98 -3.28 -1.33
C SER A 51 -10.57 -1.87 -1.72
N VAL A 52 -9.45 -1.74 -2.43
CA VAL A 52 -8.93 -0.46 -2.92
C VAL A 52 -8.88 -0.50 -4.43
N LYS A 53 -9.74 0.29 -5.08
CA LYS A 53 -9.79 0.43 -6.54
C LYS A 53 -8.82 1.52 -6.96
N LEU A 54 -7.93 1.17 -7.89
CA LEU A 54 -6.92 2.06 -8.46
C LEU A 54 -7.22 2.29 -9.94
N ASP A 55 -7.18 3.55 -10.36
CA ASP A 55 -7.28 3.95 -11.75
C ASP A 55 -5.93 4.42 -12.26
N LEU A 56 -5.59 4.00 -13.49
CA LEU A 56 -4.42 4.46 -14.23
C LEU A 56 -4.79 5.73 -15.02
N LEU A 57 -4.21 6.86 -14.64
CA LEU A 57 -4.56 8.17 -15.20
C LEU A 57 -3.95 8.43 -16.58
N SER A 58 -2.71 7.97 -16.80
CA SER A 58 -2.01 8.21 -18.06
C SER A 58 -2.46 7.24 -19.17
N PRO A 59 -2.89 7.71 -20.32
CA PRO A 59 -3.26 6.84 -21.47
C PRO A 59 -2.12 5.97 -21.98
N GLN A 60 -0.89 6.43 -21.85
CA GLN A 60 0.32 5.78 -22.38
C GLN A 60 0.97 4.84 -21.36
N ALA A 61 0.62 4.97 -20.08
CA ALA A 61 1.18 4.13 -19.03
C ALA A 61 0.53 2.75 -19.00
N THR A 62 1.31 1.75 -18.58
CA THR A 62 0.85 0.38 -18.32
C THR A 62 1.03 0.07 -16.85
N TRP A 63 0.23 -0.85 -16.33
CA TRP A 63 0.38 -1.29 -14.93
C TRP A 63 1.80 -1.80 -14.63
N ALA A 64 2.40 -2.51 -15.58
CA ALA A 64 3.75 -3.04 -15.44
C ALA A 64 4.82 -1.94 -15.33
N SER A 65 4.60 -0.77 -15.94
CA SER A 65 5.54 0.36 -15.89
C SER A 65 5.34 1.29 -14.69
N VAL A 66 4.16 1.27 -14.08
CA VAL A 66 3.77 2.23 -13.05
C VAL A 66 3.76 1.64 -11.65
N LEU A 67 3.31 0.38 -11.50
CA LEU A 67 3.17 -0.22 -10.17
C LEU A 67 4.53 -0.56 -9.55
N PRO A 68 4.85 0.00 -8.38
CA PRO A 68 6.01 -0.42 -7.61
C PRO A 68 5.80 -1.81 -7.00
N GLN A 69 6.82 -2.38 -6.39
CA GLN A 69 6.71 -3.65 -5.65
C GLN A 69 5.79 -3.53 -4.42
N ALA A 70 5.76 -2.35 -3.81
CA ALA A 70 4.85 -2.01 -2.73
C ALA A 70 4.29 -0.61 -2.97
N LEU A 71 2.98 -0.46 -2.82
CA LEU A 71 2.30 0.82 -2.92
C LEU A 71 2.22 1.45 -1.54
N ARG A 72 2.93 2.56 -1.35
CA ARG A 72 2.84 3.35 -0.12
C ARG A 72 1.56 4.16 -0.10
N VAL A 73 0.73 3.92 0.91
CA VAL A 73 -0.54 4.62 1.12
C VAL A 73 -0.52 5.34 2.46
N TYR A 74 -1.12 6.53 2.49
CA TYR A 74 -1.39 7.27 3.70
C TYR A 74 -2.78 6.92 4.22
N LEU A 75 -2.89 6.64 5.52
CA LEU A 75 -4.15 6.39 6.19
C LEU A 75 -4.64 7.71 6.78
N ASP A 76 -5.63 8.32 6.10
CA ASP A 76 -6.26 9.56 6.51
C ASP A 76 -7.54 9.27 7.29
N GLY A 77 -7.76 9.98 8.39
CA GLY A 77 -8.94 9.83 9.22
C GLY A 77 -8.70 10.20 10.69
N GLU A 78 -9.69 9.91 11.51
CA GLU A 78 -9.60 10.11 12.95
C GLU A 78 -8.55 9.18 13.57
N ALA A 79 -7.74 9.66 14.52
CA ALA A 79 -6.60 8.94 15.08
C ALA A 79 -6.96 7.53 15.62
N SER A 80 -8.14 7.40 16.22
CA SER A 80 -8.67 6.13 16.72
C SER A 80 -8.91 5.13 15.58
N GLN A 81 -9.56 5.57 14.50
CA GLN A 81 -9.86 4.76 13.32
C GLN A 81 -8.60 4.36 12.57
N VAL A 82 -7.67 5.32 12.36
CA VAL A 82 -6.38 5.07 11.73
C VAL A 82 -5.57 4.04 12.51
N SER A 83 -5.58 4.11 13.84
CA SER A 83 -4.88 3.14 14.69
C SER A 83 -5.42 1.72 14.52
N VAL A 84 -6.75 1.56 14.54
CA VAL A 84 -7.42 0.26 14.35
C VAL A 84 -7.17 -0.27 12.94
N LEU A 85 -7.28 0.59 11.92
CA LEU A 85 -7.03 0.19 10.54
C LEU A 85 -5.58 -0.23 10.32
N ARG A 86 -4.63 0.52 10.88
CA ARG A 86 -3.20 0.20 10.82
C ARG A 86 -2.89 -1.15 11.46
N GLU A 87 -3.47 -1.43 12.63
CA GLU A 87 -3.32 -2.74 13.28
C GLU A 87 -3.91 -3.85 12.42
N ALA A 88 -5.12 -3.67 11.90
CA ALA A 88 -5.79 -4.65 11.06
C ALA A 88 -4.97 -4.95 9.79
N LEU A 89 -4.47 -3.93 9.11
CA LEU A 89 -3.67 -4.07 7.89
C LEU A 89 -2.36 -4.82 8.13
N CYS A 90 -1.65 -4.51 9.21
CA CYS A 90 -0.32 -5.07 9.43
C CYS A 90 -0.33 -6.42 10.17
N ARG A 91 -1.38 -6.72 10.94
CA ARG A 91 -1.43 -7.95 11.76
C ARG A 91 -2.47 -8.97 11.30
N LYS A 92 -3.61 -8.52 10.76
CA LYS A 92 -4.75 -9.39 10.45
C LYS A 92 -4.93 -9.68 8.96
N VAL A 93 -4.21 -9.00 8.06
CA VAL A 93 -4.24 -9.33 6.63
C VAL A 93 -3.63 -10.73 6.43
N LEU A 94 -4.43 -11.60 5.83
CA LEU A 94 -4.03 -12.97 5.49
C LEU A 94 -3.40 -13.04 4.10
N ASP A 95 -3.91 -12.23 3.16
CA ASP A 95 -3.39 -12.16 1.79
C ASP A 95 -3.79 -10.82 1.13
N VAL A 96 -3.04 -10.43 0.11
CA VAL A 96 -3.38 -9.34 -0.80
C VAL A 96 -3.70 -9.94 -2.15
N MET A 97 -4.94 -9.79 -2.58
CA MET A 97 -5.43 -10.33 -3.84
C MET A 97 -5.66 -9.21 -4.85
N VAL A 98 -5.52 -9.52 -6.12
CA VAL A 98 -5.73 -8.58 -7.22
C VAL A 98 -6.89 -9.02 -8.08
N GLN A 99 -7.75 -8.08 -8.43
CA GLN A 99 -8.79 -8.22 -9.44
C GLN A 99 -8.50 -7.27 -10.59
N THR A 100 -8.33 -7.82 -11.79
CA THR A 100 -8.07 -7.04 -13.01
C THR A 100 -9.34 -6.75 -13.80
N HIS A 101 -10.41 -7.53 -13.62
CA HIS A 101 -11.71 -7.39 -14.29
C HIS A 101 -12.84 -7.68 -13.30
N GLU A 102 -13.96 -6.98 -13.41
CA GLU A 102 -15.06 -7.03 -12.41
C GLU A 102 -15.63 -8.43 -12.13
N HIS A 103 -15.67 -9.30 -13.13
CA HIS A 103 -16.29 -10.64 -12.99
C HIS A 103 -15.27 -11.77 -12.91
N ARG A 104 -13.96 -11.46 -12.90
CA ARG A 104 -12.93 -12.49 -12.80
C ARG A 104 -12.58 -12.80 -11.35
N PRO A 105 -12.17 -14.05 -11.07
CA PRO A 105 -11.70 -14.44 -9.76
C PRO A 105 -10.55 -13.55 -9.30
N TRP A 106 -10.52 -13.25 -8.01
CA TRP A 106 -9.38 -12.57 -7.40
C TRP A 106 -8.17 -13.50 -7.43
N GLN A 107 -7.03 -12.95 -7.79
CA GLN A 107 -5.78 -13.70 -7.88
C GLN A 107 -4.91 -13.37 -6.68
N SER A 108 -4.53 -14.42 -5.93
CA SER A 108 -3.63 -14.30 -4.79
C SER A 108 -2.19 -14.05 -5.25
N THR A 109 -1.45 -13.34 -4.42
CA THR A 109 0.01 -13.19 -4.58
C THR A 109 0.72 -14.55 -4.52
N ASP A 110 0.23 -15.51 -3.71
CA ASP A 110 0.77 -16.87 -3.63
C ASP A 110 0.65 -17.63 -4.94
N SER A 111 -0.45 -17.44 -5.68
CA SER A 111 -0.69 -18.13 -6.96
C SER A 111 0.24 -17.64 -8.07
N LEU A 112 0.98 -16.56 -7.85
CA LEU A 112 1.93 -15.95 -8.78
C LEU A 112 3.37 -16.46 -8.62
N GLY A 113 3.60 -17.46 -7.76
CA GLY A 113 4.91 -18.08 -7.55
C GLY A 113 5.87 -17.23 -6.72
N LEU A 114 5.34 -16.32 -5.89
CA LEU A 114 6.15 -15.61 -4.91
C LEU A 114 6.38 -16.52 -3.69
N PRO A 115 7.60 -16.58 -3.15
CA PRO A 115 7.96 -17.54 -2.11
C PRO A 115 7.36 -17.24 -0.74
N GLN A 116 6.65 -16.14 -0.58
CA GLN A 116 6.10 -15.72 0.70
C GLN A 116 4.85 -14.86 0.52
N ARG A 117 3.83 -15.10 1.36
CA ARG A 117 2.66 -14.22 1.45
C ARG A 117 3.10 -12.83 1.83
N LEU A 118 2.90 -11.90 0.92
CA LEU A 118 3.26 -10.52 1.15
C LEU A 118 2.18 -9.88 2.04
N LYS A 119 2.60 -9.36 3.18
CA LYS A 119 1.72 -8.62 4.09
C LYS A 119 2.06 -7.13 4.04
N PRO A 120 1.06 -6.26 4.27
CA PRO A 120 1.34 -4.85 4.46
C PRO A 120 2.31 -4.62 5.62
N THR A 121 3.19 -3.63 5.47
CA THR A 121 4.20 -3.27 6.47
C THR A 121 4.05 -1.81 6.89
N LEU A 122 4.35 -1.53 8.16
CA LEU A 122 4.37 -0.17 8.67
C LEU A 122 5.56 0.61 8.11
N VAL A 123 5.36 1.90 7.89
CA VAL A 123 6.38 2.83 7.43
C VAL A 123 6.72 3.82 8.54
N GLY A 124 7.95 4.31 8.55
CA GLY A 124 8.38 5.37 9.46
C GLY A 124 9.26 4.89 10.62
N PHE A 125 9.48 3.60 10.77
CA PHE A 125 10.23 3.00 11.89
C PHE A 125 11.70 2.74 11.55
N GLU A 126 12.01 2.48 10.28
CA GLU A 126 13.36 2.14 9.84
C GLU A 126 14.30 3.35 9.85
N ASP A 127 15.61 3.11 9.91
CA ASP A 127 16.61 4.18 10.00
C ASP A 127 16.69 5.03 8.72
N ASP A 128 16.48 4.43 7.57
CA ASP A 128 16.41 5.12 6.26
C ASP A 128 15.15 5.99 6.11
N GLN A 129 14.16 5.79 6.99
CA GLN A 129 12.92 6.56 7.05
C GLN A 129 12.97 7.65 8.13
N ALA A 130 14.13 7.88 8.74
CA ALA A 130 14.30 8.89 9.77
C ALA A 130 14.09 10.32 9.24
N LEU A 131 13.37 11.14 10.01
CA LEU A 131 13.25 12.59 9.75
C LEU A 131 14.35 13.38 10.43
N LEU A 132 14.78 12.90 11.60
CA LEU A 132 15.84 13.53 12.40
C LEU A 132 17.17 12.81 12.16
N GLU A 133 18.24 13.57 12.12
CA GLU A 133 19.59 13.01 12.09
C GLU A 133 19.86 12.24 13.40
N PHE A 134 20.44 11.06 13.27
CA PHE A 134 20.82 10.26 14.42
C PHE A 134 22.02 10.87 15.13
N ASP A 135 21.89 11.17 16.43
CA ASP A 135 23.02 11.50 17.30
C ASP A 135 23.54 10.18 17.90
N PRO A 136 24.78 9.75 17.62
CA PRO A 136 25.33 8.49 18.13
C PRO A 136 25.43 8.42 19.67
N ARG A 137 25.27 9.55 20.36
CA ARG A 137 25.19 9.62 21.82
C ARG A 137 23.78 9.31 22.36
N SER A 138 22.78 9.21 21.48
CA SER A 138 21.38 8.99 21.83
C SER A 138 20.97 7.56 21.48
N HIS A 139 20.06 6.97 22.25
CA HIS A 139 19.47 5.68 21.91
C HIS A 139 18.43 5.85 20.81
N ALA A 140 18.38 4.90 19.83
CA ALA A 140 17.48 4.97 18.68
C ALA A 140 15.98 5.13 19.06
N ALA A 141 15.55 4.60 20.20
CA ALA A 141 14.18 4.75 20.70
C ALA A 141 13.79 6.23 20.95
N TYR A 142 14.75 7.07 21.37
CA TYR A 142 14.46 8.50 21.58
C TYR A 142 14.17 9.24 20.26
N ARG A 143 14.80 8.82 19.16
CA ARG A 143 14.48 9.36 17.83
C ARG A 143 13.00 9.10 17.49
N LEU A 144 12.53 7.86 17.62
CA LEU A 144 11.15 7.49 17.32
C LEU A 144 10.14 8.25 18.17
N LEU A 145 10.42 8.38 19.49
CA LEU A 145 9.58 9.17 20.39
C LEU A 145 9.54 10.65 19.99
N THR A 146 10.71 11.24 19.71
CA THR A 146 10.80 12.65 19.30
C THR A 146 10.03 12.88 17.99
N GLU A 147 10.20 11.99 17.01
CA GLU A 147 9.50 12.08 15.73
C GLU A 147 7.98 11.89 15.90
N TYR A 148 7.55 10.98 16.78
CA TYR A 148 6.13 10.77 17.06
C TYR A 148 5.47 12.02 17.67
N PHE A 149 6.12 12.65 18.65
CA PHE A 149 5.58 13.87 19.26
C PHE A 149 5.68 15.11 18.36
N ALA A 150 6.68 15.15 17.48
CA ALA A 150 6.85 16.27 16.54
C ALA A 150 5.96 16.12 15.29
N PHE A 151 5.76 14.89 14.78
CA PHE A 151 5.02 14.64 13.54
C PHE A 151 4.47 13.20 13.52
N ALA A 152 3.41 12.94 14.26
CA ALA A 152 2.78 11.63 14.39
C ALA A 152 2.28 11.05 13.05
N ASP A 153 1.88 11.89 12.12
CA ASP A 153 1.35 11.51 10.80
C ASP A 153 2.36 10.71 9.97
N LYS A 154 3.66 10.85 10.24
CA LYS A 154 4.70 10.02 9.65
C LYS A 154 4.42 8.51 9.77
N PHE A 155 3.81 8.10 10.87
CA PHE A 155 3.56 6.71 11.21
C PHE A 155 2.22 6.17 10.66
N ASN A 156 1.47 6.99 9.92
CA ASN A 156 0.21 6.62 9.29
C ASN A 156 0.39 6.09 7.85
N PHE A 157 1.62 5.86 7.42
CA PHE A 157 1.89 5.24 6.14
C PHE A 157 2.03 3.72 6.26
N VAL A 158 1.50 3.03 5.26
CA VAL A 158 1.57 1.57 5.13
C VAL A 158 2.00 1.21 3.71
N ASP A 159 2.96 0.32 3.58
CA ASP A 159 3.35 -0.25 2.30
C ASP A 159 2.52 -1.51 2.03
N ILE A 160 1.66 -1.44 1.03
CA ILE A 160 0.84 -2.56 0.56
C ILE A 160 1.60 -3.24 -0.58
N PRO A 161 2.01 -4.51 -0.41
CA PRO A 161 2.69 -5.24 -1.47
C PRO A 161 1.76 -5.43 -2.67
N VAL A 162 2.28 -5.21 -3.87
CA VAL A 162 1.52 -5.35 -5.10
C VAL A 162 2.15 -6.45 -5.96
N PRO A 163 1.36 -7.46 -6.38
CA PRO A 163 1.88 -8.50 -7.25
C PRO A 163 2.31 -7.92 -8.60
N LYS A 164 3.37 -8.45 -9.18
CA LYS A 164 3.82 -8.05 -10.52
C LYS A 164 2.75 -8.41 -11.55
N ILE A 165 2.07 -7.43 -12.10
CA ILE A 165 0.99 -7.63 -13.09
C ILE A 165 1.50 -8.29 -14.37
N ALA A 166 2.79 -8.15 -14.70
CA ALA A 166 3.40 -8.92 -15.79
C ALA A 166 3.28 -10.45 -15.58
N ALA A 167 3.30 -10.93 -14.32
CA ALA A 167 3.08 -12.33 -14.00
C ALA A 167 1.61 -12.75 -14.16
N LEU A 168 0.66 -11.80 -14.05
CA LEU A 168 -0.76 -12.04 -14.31
C LEU A 168 -1.04 -12.28 -15.79
N ARG A 169 -0.32 -11.62 -16.70
CA ARG A 169 -0.45 -11.81 -18.15
C ARG A 169 -0.02 -13.21 -18.61
N GLY A 170 0.99 -13.81 -17.97
CA GLY A 170 1.49 -15.15 -18.31
C GLY A 170 0.55 -16.31 -17.91
N ARG A 171 -0.55 -16.04 -17.21
CA ARG A 171 -1.57 -17.02 -16.80
C ARG A 171 -2.93 -16.84 -17.45
N ALA A 172 -3.10 -15.84 -18.30
CA ALA A 172 -4.23 -15.86 -19.23
C ALA A 172 -4.03 -17.09 -20.14
N SER A 173 -4.91 -18.07 -19.99
CA SER A 173 -4.93 -19.24 -20.90
C SER A 173 -5.04 -18.70 -22.33
N GLU A 174 -4.39 -19.37 -23.28
CA GLU A 174 -4.41 -19.03 -24.71
C GLU A 174 -5.84 -18.91 -25.28
N ASP A 175 -6.83 -19.42 -24.60
CA ASP A 175 -8.26 -19.37 -24.93
C ASP A 175 -8.94 -18.01 -24.65
N ASP A 176 -8.28 -17.07 -24.01
CA ASP A 176 -8.92 -15.88 -23.46
C ASP A 176 -8.76 -14.61 -24.33
N GLY A 177 -8.42 -14.78 -25.59
CA GLY A 177 -8.47 -13.71 -26.59
C GLY A 177 -7.64 -12.46 -26.29
N GLY A 178 -6.67 -12.56 -25.38
CA GLY A 178 -5.74 -11.47 -25.09
C GLY A 178 -6.41 -10.18 -24.57
N THR A 179 -7.50 -10.28 -23.80
CA THR A 179 -8.21 -9.09 -23.28
C THR A 179 -7.25 -8.18 -22.55
N PRO A 180 -7.06 -6.94 -22.97
CA PRO A 180 -6.13 -6.03 -22.32
C PRO A 180 -6.56 -5.78 -20.88
N ILE A 181 -5.59 -5.69 -19.96
CA ILE A 181 -5.86 -5.28 -18.57
C ILE A 181 -6.60 -3.95 -18.58
N GLN A 182 -7.71 -3.89 -17.87
CA GLN A 182 -8.51 -2.66 -17.76
C GLN A 182 -7.68 -1.55 -17.12
N ARG A 183 -8.10 -0.31 -17.37
CA ARG A 183 -7.49 0.88 -16.78
C ARG A 183 -7.66 0.98 -15.26
N SER A 184 -8.50 0.14 -14.70
CA SER A 184 -8.74 0.03 -13.27
C SER A 184 -8.38 -1.37 -12.79
N ILE A 185 -7.74 -1.47 -11.63
CA ILE A 185 -7.55 -2.72 -10.90
C ILE A 185 -8.05 -2.53 -9.47
N THR A 186 -8.41 -3.63 -8.82
CA THR A 186 -8.78 -3.58 -7.40
C THR A 186 -7.86 -4.49 -6.60
N LEU A 187 -7.27 -3.93 -5.54
CA LEU A 187 -6.55 -4.68 -4.54
C LEU A 187 -7.53 -5.06 -3.42
N HIS A 188 -7.59 -6.33 -3.08
CA HIS A 188 -8.41 -6.85 -2.00
C HIS A 188 -7.51 -7.38 -0.89
N LEU A 189 -7.48 -6.67 0.24
CA LEU A 189 -6.78 -7.08 1.44
C LEU A 189 -7.76 -7.90 2.27
N VAL A 190 -7.56 -9.22 2.31
CA VAL A 190 -8.44 -10.15 3.03
C VAL A 190 -7.98 -10.29 4.46
N ILE A 191 -8.88 -10.07 5.40
CA ILE A 191 -8.59 -9.84 6.82
C ILE A 191 -9.27 -10.94 7.66
N ALA A 192 -8.53 -11.44 8.67
CA ALA A 192 -9.04 -12.40 9.67
C ALA A 192 -9.91 -11.75 10.74
#